data_ae52d0dcf33affdb1c4307de32b5d043
#
_entry.id   ae52d0dcf33affdb1c4307de32b5d043
#
_cell.length_a   1.000
_cell.length_b   1.000
_cell.length_c   1.000
_cell.angle_alpha   90.00
_cell.angle_beta   90.00
_cell.angle_gamma   90.00
#
_symmetry.space_group_name_H-M   'P 1'
#
loop_
_entity.id
_entity.type
_entity.pdbx_description
1 polymer ?
#
loop_
_entity_poly.entity_id
_entity_poly.type
_entity_poly.pdbx_seq_one_letter_code
_entity_poly.pdbx_strand_id
1 'polypeptide(L)'
;MMDGKIRAVRSSGAGMYHGLHKHDMNEEAKESISGSDFFNEKHAEEIWKAHLAGKHRITIEEQEIFLHSIGNRARLVICGGGHVSTALVRMAKLLDFEIWVLEDRPFFAEHAKQEGADHILCGDYVESLAKIPKDVDNYYVCMTRGHRFDLECLKEIYKKTFAYAGMMGSRKRSVLVRKDLEAAGYTKEQVQKLHSPIGLAIGAQTPAEIALSVISEIVQCKNERAKAAETDEAILEELTEPQRLSKFAVNDENETEYRMLCTIIEKRGSAPRSIGTQMLVTSDNRMIGTIGGGCAEAEVITRCRGYFAEMRKGIHGICEIVKIQMSTDNVEEEGMVCGGRIEVLLEET
;
A
#
# COMPACT_ATOMS: atom_id res chain seq x y z
N MET A 1 -11.10 -1.05 -13.24
CA MET A 1 -10.71 -0.89 -11.81
C MET A 1 -9.89 -2.11 -11.45
N MET A 2 -8.59 -1.95 -11.14
CA MET A 2 -7.75 -3.08 -10.74
C MET A 2 -8.02 -3.33 -9.25
N ASP A 3 -8.73 -4.42 -8.95
CA ASP A 3 -8.84 -4.92 -7.58
C ASP A 3 -7.44 -5.36 -7.11
N GLY A 4 -7.09 -5.04 -5.87
CA GLY A 4 -5.76 -5.29 -5.33
C GLY A 4 -5.28 -6.73 -5.53
N LYS A 5 -4.15 -6.89 -6.17
CA LYS A 5 -3.49 -8.17 -6.44
C LYS A 5 -2.30 -8.36 -5.51
N ILE A 6 -2.03 -9.60 -5.12
CA ILE A 6 -0.80 -9.95 -4.43
C ILE A 6 0.15 -10.59 -5.43
N ARG A 7 1.37 -10.10 -5.47
CA ARG A 7 2.48 -10.74 -6.17
C ARG A 7 3.32 -11.50 -5.16
N ALA A 8 3.56 -12.78 -5.41
CA ALA A 8 4.47 -13.58 -4.62
C ALA A 8 5.65 -14.01 -5.49
N VAL A 9 6.86 -13.78 -5.03
CA VAL A 9 8.11 -14.04 -5.76
C VAL A 9 9.04 -14.90 -4.93
N ARG A 10 9.63 -15.95 -5.53
CA ARG A 10 10.65 -16.78 -4.88
C ARG A 10 12.03 -16.16 -5.01
N SER A 11 12.84 -16.27 -3.96
CA SER A 11 14.24 -15.82 -3.97
C SER A 11 15.18 -16.67 -4.82
N SER A 12 14.79 -17.88 -5.21
CA SER A 12 15.63 -18.87 -5.89
C SER A 12 15.40 -19.02 -7.39
N GLY A 13 14.96 -17.98 -8.08
CA GLY A 13 14.83 -17.96 -9.56
C GLY A 13 13.50 -18.50 -10.10
N ALA A 14 13.20 -18.10 -11.33
CA ALA A 14 12.11 -18.49 -12.23
C ALA A 14 10.82 -19.03 -11.59
N GLY A 15 9.94 -18.16 -11.26
CA GLY A 15 8.58 -18.49 -10.87
C GLY A 15 7.89 -17.29 -10.27
N MET A 16 7.26 -16.48 -11.11
CA MET A 16 6.41 -15.39 -10.68
C MET A 16 4.99 -15.89 -10.48
N TYR A 17 4.41 -15.63 -9.32
CA TYR A 17 2.99 -15.77 -9.09
C TYR A 17 2.32 -14.44 -9.38
N HIS A 18 1.56 -14.35 -10.47
CA HIS A 18 0.74 -13.20 -10.77
C HIS A 18 -0.70 -13.42 -10.30
N GLY A 19 -1.11 -12.69 -9.29
CA GLY A 19 -2.51 -12.42 -9.03
C GLY A 19 -3.27 -13.42 -8.18
N LEU A 20 -3.43 -13.12 -6.90
CA LEU A 20 -4.63 -13.46 -6.14
C LEU A 20 -5.58 -12.26 -6.19
N HIS A 21 -6.69 -12.39 -6.91
CA HIS A 21 -7.79 -11.46 -6.79
C HIS A 21 -8.50 -11.71 -5.46
N LYS A 22 -8.83 -10.65 -4.75
CA LYS A 22 -9.55 -10.65 -3.49
C LYS A 22 -10.96 -11.29 -3.59
N HIS A 23 -11.54 -11.32 -4.77
CA HIS A 23 -12.85 -11.89 -5.07
C HIS A 23 -12.83 -13.38 -5.43
N ASP A 24 -11.68 -13.93 -5.76
CA ASP A 24 -11.57 -15.23 -6.44
C ASP A 24 -11.27 -16.40 -5.50
N MET A 25 -11.63 -16.31 -4.22
CA MET A 25 -11.65 -17.49 -3.33
C MET A 25 -12.83 -18.43 -3.63
N ASN A 26 -13.62 -18.14 -4.66
CA ASN A 26 -14.62 -19.04 -5.24
C ASN A 26 -14.08 -19.63 -6.55
N GLU A 27 -14.52 -20.79 -6.95
CA GLU A 27 -14.05 -21.71 -8.00
C GLU A 27 -13.40 -21.14 -9.28
N GLU A 28 -13.51 -19.85 -9.58
CA GLU A 28 -12.90 -19.17 -10.72
C GLU A 28 -11.41 -18.78 -10.51
N ALA A 29 -10.90 -18.83 -9.27
CA ALA A 29 -9.48 -18.56 -8.98
C ALA A 29 -8.52 -19.61 -9.55
N LYS A 30 -9.04 -20.73 -10.02
CA LYS A 30 -8.25 -21.85 -10.54
C LYS A 30 -7.57 -21.56 -11.86
N GLU A 31 -8.05 -20.59 -12.63
CA GLU A 31 -7.50 -20.28 -13.97
C GLU A 31 -6.39 -19.20 -13.97
N SER A 32 -6.19 -18.46 -12.86
CA SER A 32 -5.22 -17.37 -12.81
C SER A 32 -3.84 -17.75 -12.22
N ILE A 33 -3.62 -19.03 -11.88
CA ILE A 33 -2.32 -19.53 -11.39
C ILE A 33 -1.47 -19.87 -12.61
N SER A 34 -0.81 -18.85 -13.16
CA SER A 34 0.14 -19.07 -14.26
C SER A 34 1.56 -18.93 -13.73
N GLY A 35 2.38 -19.96 -13.91
CA GLY A 35 3.81 -19.76 -13.88
C GLY A 35 4.69 -20.74 -13.12
N SER A 36 4.25 -21.57 -12.19
CA SER A 36 5.06 -22.69 -11.70
C SER A 36 4.23 -23.69 -10.89
N ASP A 37 4.61 -24.99 -10.95
CA ASP A 37 4.04 -26.07 -10.14
C ASP A 37 4.18 -25.84 -8.62
N PHE A 38 4.99 -24.89 -8.19
CA PHE A 38 5.19 -24.56 -6.78
C PHE A 38 4.00 -23.81 -6.17
N PHE A 39 3.37 -22.90 -6.92
CA PHE A 39 2.26 -22.11 -6.38
C PHE A 39 0.92 -22.85 -6.61
N ASN A 40 0.47 -23.59 -5.61
CA ASN A 40 -0.79 -24.32 -5.61
C ASN A 40 -1.82 -23.67 -4.66
N GLU A 41 -3.04 -24.20 -4.59
CA GLU A 41 -4.13 -23.68 -3.75
C GLU A 41 -3.75 -23.57 -2.26
N LYS A 42 -2.98 -24.52 -1.72
CA LYS A 42 -2.52 -24.51 -0.34
C LYS A 42 -1.56 -23.35 -0.08
N HIS A 43 -0.61 -23.12 -0.99
CA HIS A 43 0.32 -22.01 -0.89
C HIS A 43 -0.39 -20.66 -1.08
N ALA A 44 -1.39 -20.58 -1.96
CA ALA A 44 -2.21 -19.39 -2.14
C ALA A 44 -2.92 -18.97 -0.84
N GLU A 45 -3.48 -19.93 -0.10
CA GLU A 45 -4.13 -19.66 1.18
C GLU A 45 -3.13 -19.17 2.24
N GLU A 46 -1.93 -19.75 2.29
CA GLU A 46 -0.87 -19.36 3.21
C GLU A 46 -0.33 -17.96 2.87
N ILE A 47 -0.10 -17.68 1.60
CA ILE A 47 0.29 -16.36 1.08
C ILE A 47 -0.76 -15.31 1.47
N TRP A 48 -2.04 -15.61 1.24
CA TRP A 48 -3.13 -14.71 1.59
C TRP A 48 -3.22 -14.42 3.09
N LYS A 49 -3.13 -15.45 3.94
CA LYS A 49 -3.09 -15.29 5.40
C LYS A 49 -1.92 -14.43 5.85
N ALA A 50 -0.75 -14.65 5.25
CA ALA A 50 0.45 -13.87 5.56
C ALA A 50 0.30 -12.41 5.13
N HIS A 51 -0.27 -12.16 3.96
CA HIS A 51 -0.58 -10.81 3.49
C HIS A 51 -1.55 -10.08 4.43
N LEU A 52 -2.65 -10.75 4.84
CA LEU A 52 -3.60 -10.20 5.81
C LEU A 52 -2.95 -9.89 7.17
N ALA A 53 -1.90 -10.63 7.53
CA ALA A 53 -1.10 -10.38 8.72
C ALA A 53 -0.04 -9.27 8.54
N GLY A 54 0.02 -8.62 7.36
CA GLY A 54 0.98 -7.57 7.05
C GLY A 54 2.41 -8.07 6.82
N LYS A 55 2.60 -9.36 6.57
CA LYS A 55 3.93 -9.92 6.26
C LYS A 55 4.27 -9.64 4.79
N HIS A 56 5.50 -9.23 4.54
CA HIS A 56 6.08 -9.04 3.20
C HIS A 56 7.08 -10.13 2.83
N ARG A 57 7.42 -11.03 3.77
CA ARG A 57 8.35 -12.16 3.57
C ARG A 57 7.85 -13.34 4.38
N ILE A 58 7.76 -14.51 3.75
CA ILE A 58 7.39 -15.77 4.38
C ILE A 58 8.27 -16.89 3.85
N THR A 59 8.28 -18.01 4.53
CA THR A 59 8.97 -19.22 4.07
C THR A 59 7.94 -20.33 3.86
N ILE A 60 7.88 -20.87 2.65
CA ILE A 60 7.04 -22.00 2.26
C ILE A 60 7.96 -23.07 1.68
N GLU A 61 7.88 -24.31 2.23
CA GLU A 61 8.70 -25.46 1.79
C GLU A 61 10.20 -25.12 1.66
N GLU A 62 10.76 -24.44 2.70
CA GLU A 62 12.16 -23.98 2.78
C GLU A 62 12.53 -22.88 1.77
N GLN A 63 11.59 -22.39 0.96
CA GLN A 63 11.81 -21.29 0.03
C GLN A 63 11.32 -19.97 0.61
N GLU A 64 12.11 -18.93 0.45
CA GLU A 64 11.70 -17.57 0.79
C GLU A 64 10.79 -16.99 -0.30
N ILE A 65 9.64 -16.51 0.13
CA ILE A 65 8.63 -15.89 -0.73
C ILE A 65 8.48 -14.44 -0.32
N PHE A 66 8.63 -13.53 -1.27
CA PHE A 66 8.37 -12.10 -1.07
C PHE A 66 6.96 -11.79 -1.53
N LEU A 67 6.22 -11.08 -0.67
CA LEU A 67 4.83 -10.70 -0.91
C LEU A 67 4.75 -9.21 -1.23
N HIS A 68 4.09 -8.89 -2.33
CA HIS A 68 3.96 -7.55 -2.82
C HIS A 68 2.50 -7.26 -3.19
N SER A 69 1.95 -6.14 -2.72
CA SER A 69 0.61 -5.67 -3.12
C SER A 69 0.73 -4.83 -4.38
N ILE A 70 -0.06 -5.15 -5.38
CA ILE A 70 -0.09 -4.41 -6.64
C ILE A 70 -1.41 -3.65 -6.74
N GLY A 71 -1.35 -2.35 -7.02
CA GLY A 71 -2.52 -1.53 -7.36
C GLY A 71 -3.46 -1.19 -6.21
N ASN A 72 -3.03 -1.26 -4.96
CA ASN A 72 -3.85 -0.91 -3.81
C ASN A 72 -3.43 0.44 -3.23
N ARG A 73 -4.18 1.50 -3.56
CA ARG A 73 -4.12 2.73 -2.77
C ARG A 73 -4.74 2.47 -1.39
N ALA A 74 -4.09 2.98 -0.34
CA ALA A 74 -4.67 2.99 0.99
C ALA A 74 -6.00 3.73 0.97
N ARG A 75 -7.09 3.09 1.42
CA ARG A 75 -8.44 3.67 1.33
C ARG A 75 -8.83 4.35 2.63
N LEU A 76 -9.07 5.66 2.56
CA LEU A 76 -9.60 6.44 3.66
C LEU A 76 -11.12 6.55 3.53
N VAL A 77 -11.87 5.95 4.48
CA VAL A 77 -13.32 5.98 4.53
C VAL A 77 -13.76 6.88 5.68
N ILE A 78 -14.40 7.99 5.36
CA ILE A 78 -14.82 9.02 6.31
C ILE A 78 -16.33 8.96 6.47
N CYS A 79 -16.83 8.60 7.65
CA CYS A 79 -18.23 8.67 8.01
C CYS A 79 -18.56 10.04 8.59
N GLY A 80 -19.15 10.92 7.79
CA GLY A 80 -19.51 12.30 8.11
C GLY A 80 -18.75 13.33 7.26
N GLY A 81 -19.48 14.28 6.65
CA GLY A 81 -18.97 15.29 5.71
C GLY A 81 -18.80 16.69 6.31
N GLY A 82 -18.57 16.82 7.64
CA GLY A 82 -18.43 18.11 8.32
C GLY A 82 -17.12 18.84 8.03
N HIS A 83 -16.90 19.99 8.68
CA HIS A 83 -15.73 20.86 8.45
C HIS A 83 -14.37 20.16 8.66
N VAL A 84 -14.27 19.28 9.66
CA VAL A 84 -13.03 18.50 9.89
C VAL A 84 -12.84 17.49 8.77
N SER A 85 -13.92 16.84 8.32
CA SER A 85 -13.88 15.91 7.19
C SER A 85 -13.40 16.59 5.92
N THR A 86 -13.90 17.79 5.62
CA THR A 86 -13.46 18.62 4.48
C THR A 86 -11.96 18.89 4.51
N ALA A 87 -11.42 19.29 5.66
CA ALA A 87 -9.99 19.52 5.81
C ALA A 87 -9.18 18.19 5.68
N LEU A 88 -9.71 17.09 6.23
CA LEU A 88 -9.10 15.77 6.14
C LEU A 88 -9.05 15.26 4.69
N VAL A 89 -10.10 15.45 3.89
CA VAL A 89 -10.14 15.11 2.46
C VAL A 89 -9.00 15.81 1.71
N ARG A 90 -8.82 17.13 1.90
CA ARG A 90 -7.75 17.89 1.25
C ARG A 90 -6.35 17.36 1.60
N MET A 91 -6.11 17.05 2.87
CA MET A 91 -4.82 16.52 3.33
C MET A 91 -4.57 15.09 2.84
N ALA A 92 -5.59 14.24 2.88
CA ALA A 92 -5.50 12.85 2.42
C ALA A 92 -5.23 12.75 0.92
N LYS A 93 -5.73 13.71 0.13
CA LYS A 93 -5.46 13.80 -1.31
C LYS A 93 -3.97 14.02 -1.61
N LEU A 94 -3.28 14.83 -0.80
CA LEU A 94 -1.83 15.06 -0.92
C LEU A 94 -0.99 13.81 -0.55
N LEU A 95 -1.61 12.84 0.11
CA LEU A 95 -0.97 11.61 0.60
C LEU A 95 -1.41 10.36 -0.19
N ASP A 96 -1.99 10.56 -1.38
CA ASP A 96 -2.41 9.53 -2.34
C ASP A 96 -3.40 8.50 -1.78
N PHE A 97 -4.25 8.89 -0.81
CA PHE A 97 -5.35 8.02 -0.39
C PHE A 97 -6.47 7.98 -1.44
N GLU A 98 -7.08 6.81 -1.62
CA GLU A 98 -8.40 6.67 -2.23
C GLU A 98 -9.45 7.08 -1.20
N ILE A 99 -10.15 8.20 -1.44
CA ILE A 99 -10.98 8.86 -0.44
C ILE A 99 -12.46 8.58 -0.68
N TRP A 100 -13.09 7.94 0.30
CA TRP A 100 -14.53 7.69 0.34
C TRP A 100 -15.17 8.52 1.45
N VAL A 101 -16.22 9.30 1.12
CA VAL A 101 -16.99 10.02 2.12
C VAL A 101 -18.44 9.52 2.12
N LEU A 102 -18.89 9.12 3.31
CA LEU A 102 -20.25 8.69 3.61
C LEU A 102 -20.94 9.81 4.39
N GLU A 103 -22.08 10.29 3.90
CA GLU A 103 -22.78 11.41 4.53
C GLU A 103 -24.29 11.30 4.28
N ASP A 104 -25.10 11.54 5.31
CA ASP A 104 -26.55 11.45 5.23
C ASP A 104 -27.21 12.70 4.63
N ARG A 105 -26.47 13.82 4.52
CA ARG A 105 -27.00 15.11 4.05
C ARG A 105 -26.43 15.48 2.68
N PRO A 106 -27.26 15.65 1.64
CA PRO A 106 -26.80 15.91 0.28
C PRO A 106 -25.85 17.11 0.14
N PHE A 107 -26.12 18.20 0.89
CA PHE A 107 -25.28 19.40 0.84
C PHE A 107 -23.82 19.14 1.23
N PHE A 108 -23.59 18.37 2.32
CA PHE A 108 -22.25 18.05 2.79
C PHE A 108 -21.59 16.96 1.94
N ALA A 109 -22.36 16.05 1.37
CA ALA A 109 -21.92 15.06 0.42
C ALA A 109 -21.35 15.74 -0.85
N GLU A 110 -22.09 16.69 -1.43
CA GLU A 110 -21.67 17.45 -2.60
C GLU A 110 -20.42 18.31 -2.29
N HIS A 111 -20.38 18.95 -1.10
CA HIS A 111 -19.21 19.71 -0.67
C HIS A 111 -17.96 18.83 -0.56
N ALA A 112 -18.05 17.62 0.00
CA ALA A 112 -16.93 16.69 0.10
C ALA A 112 -16.41 16.29 -1.30
N LYS A 113 -17.30 16.15 -2.29
CA LYS A 113 -16.92 15.89 -3.69
C LYS A 113 -16.12 17.05 -4.28
N GLN A 114 -16.57 18.27 -4.08
CA GLN A 114 -15.88 19.48 -4.56
C GLN A 114 -14.49 19.63 -3.94
N GLU A 115 -14.29 19.12 -2.72
CA GLU A 115 -13.02 19.15 -2.01
C GLU A 115 -12.05 18.00 -2.41
N GLY A 116 -12.47 17.13 -3.33
CA GLY A 116 -11.60 16.13 -3.95
C GLY A 116 -11.76 14.70 -3.43
N ALA A 117 -12.86 14.39 -2.74
CA ALA A 117 -13.16 12.99 -2.43
C ALA A 117 -13.41 12.21 -3.74
N ASP A 118 -12.81 11.01 -3.85
CA ASP A 118 -12.90 10.19 -5.06
C ASP A 118 -14.29 9.52 -5.18
N HIS A 119 -14.87 9.14 -4.04
CA HIS A 119 -16.17 8.47 -3.97
C HIS A 119 -17.06 9.09 -2.90
N ILE A 120 -18.31 9.31 -3.24
CA ILE A 120 -19.33 9.83 -2.33
C ILE A 120 -20.50 8.84 -2.24
N LEU A 121 -20.86 8.45 -1.03
CA LEU A 121 -22.08 7.70 -0.76
C LEU A 121 -23.00 8.56 0.11
N CYS A 122 -24.06 9.12 -0.51
CA CYS A 122 -25.05 9.92 0.20
C CYS A 122 -26.23 9.06 0.60
N GLY A 123 -26.46 8.90 1.91
CA GLY A 123 -27.57 8.10 2.44
C GLY A 123 -27.25 7.50 3.81
N ASP A 124 -27.87 6.37 4.12
CA ASP A 124 -27.65 5.64 5.37
C ASP A 124 -26.21 5.17 5.50
N TYR A 125 -25.61 5.35 6.68
CA TYR A 125 -24.21 5.01 6.93
C TYR A 125 -23.96 3.49 6.91
N VAL A 126 -24.88 2.69 7.45
CA VAL A 126 -24.73 1.23 7.53
C VAL A 126 -24.80 0.63 6.12
N GLU A 127 -25.78 1.05 5.32
CA GLU A 127 -25.90 0.63 3.92
C GLU A 127 -24.72 1.09 3.08
N SER A 128 -24.21 2.30 3.33
CA SER A 128 -23.05 2.84 2.65
C SER A 128 -21.77 2.08 3.01
N LEU A 129 -21.55 1.79 4.30
CA LEU A 129 -20.42 0.98 4.76
C LEU A 129 -20.44 -0.43 4.16
N ALA A 130 -21.63 -1.02 3.97
CA ALA A 130 -21.75 -2.35 3.35
C ALA A 130 -21.19 -2.37 1.91
N LYS A 131 -21.25 -1.25 1.19
CA LYS A 131 -20.75 -1.10 -0.19
C LYS A 131 -19.24 -0.87 -0.26
N ILE A 132 -18.59 -0.54 0.85
CA ILE A 132 -17.12 -0.34 0.86
C ILE A 132 -16.43 -1.70 0.64
N PRO A 133 -15.56 -1.82 -0.37
CA PRO A 133 -14.80 -3.03 -0.62
C PRO A 133 -14.02 -3.48 0.62
N LYS A 134 -14.01 -4.79 0.87
CA LYS A 134 -13.24 -5.35 1.99
C LYS A 134 -11.76 -5.25 1.66
N ASP A 135 -10.99 -4.61 2.53
CA ASP A 135 -9.55 -4.46 2.38
C ASP A 135 -8.83 -4.39 3.72
N VAL A 136 -7.59 -4.88 3.75
CA VAL A 136 -6.70 -4.76 4.90
C VAL A 136 -6.15 -3.34 5.04
N ASP A 137 -6.12 -2.57 3.94
CA ASP A 137 -5.66 -1.19 3.87
C ASP A 137 -6.79 -0.16 3.89
N ASN A 138 -7.94 -0.54 4.46
CA ASN A 138 -9.01 0.40 4.77
C ASN A 138 -8.72 1.11 6.10
N TYR A 139 -8.80 2.44 6.07
CA TYR A 139 -8.65 3.35 7.21
C TYR A 139 -10.00 4.04 7.44
N TYR A 140 -10.68 3.71 8.52
CA TYR A 140 -12.01 4.22 8.84
C TYR A 140 -11.94 5.35 9.85
N VAL A 141 -12.67 6.43 9.58
CA VAL A 141 -12.80 7.60 10.46
C VAL A 141 -14.26 7.89 10.70
N CYS A 142 -14.72 7.77 11.94
CA CYS A 142 -16.08 8.12 12.36
C CYS A 142 -16.10 9.53 12.96
N MET A 143 -16.78 10.44 12.28
CA MET A 143 -16.99 11.82 12.71
C MET A 143 -18.41 12.31 12.34
N THR A 144 -19.41 11.47 12.66
CA THR A 144 -20.80 11.75 12.31
C THR A 144 -21.36 12.90 13.13
N ARG A 145 -22.34 13.62 12.58
CA ARG A 145 -22.95 14.76 13.23
C ARG A 145 -23.55 14.40 14.59
N GLY A 146 -23.07 15.08 15.64
CA GLY A 146 -23.58 14.92 17.00
C GLY A 146 -23.42 13.50 17.56
N HIS A 147 -22.50 12.73 16.98
CA HIS A 147 -22.21 11.35 17.40
C HIS A 147 -23.39 10.37 17.31
N ARG A 148 -24.39 10.68 16.48
CA ARG A 148 -25.66 9.92 16.43
C ARG A 148 -25.48 8.54 15.82
N PHE A 149 -24.57 8.41 14.84
CA PHE A 149 -24.38 7.19 14.07
C PHE A 149 -23.00 6.53 14.32
N ASP A 150 -22.16 7.12 15.18
CA ASP A 150 -20.80 6.63 15.39
C ASP A 150 -20.76 5.16 15.83
N LEU A 151 -21.64 4.76 16.78
CA LEU A 151 -21.69 3.39 17.29
C LEU A 151 -22.14 2.38 16.22
N GLU A 152 -23.11 2.75 15.40
CA GLU A 152 -23.61 1.91 14.31
C GLU A 152 -22.55 1.76 13.22
N CYS A 153 -21.88 2.86 12.85
CA CYS A 153 -20.73 2.82 11.93
C CYS A 153 -19.63 1.89 12.47
N LEU A 154 -19.24 2.03 13.73
CA LEU A 154 -18.21 1.19 14.33
C LEU A 154 -18.60 -0.29 14.35
N LYS A 155 -19.84 -0.63 14.66
CA LYS A 155 -20.32 -2.01 14.61
C LYS A 155 -20.18 -2.61 13.20
N GLU A 156 -20.46 -1.83 12.15
CA GLU A 156 -20.27 -2.29 10.77
C GLU A 156 -18.79 -2.39 10.38
N ILE A 157 -17.96 -1.44 10.81
CA ILE A 157 -16.52 -1.45 10.58
C ILE A 157 -15.87 -2.67 11.24
N TYR A 158 -16.24 -3.00 12.47
CA TYR A 158 -15.69 -4.14 13.21
C TYR A 158 -16.06 -5.51 12.63
N LYS A 159 -17.03 -5.59 11.73
CA LYS A 159 -17.32 -6.81 10.94
C LYS A 159 -16.35 -7.00 9.77
N LYS A 160 -15.47 -6.02 9.52
CA LYS A 160 -14.53 -6.00 8.38
C LYS A 160 -13.09 -6.07 8.86
N THR A 161 -12.19 -6.43 7.96
CA THR A 161 -10.75 -6.24 8.15
C THR A 161 -10.42 -4.77 7.88
N PHE A 162 -9.55 -4.17 8.68
CA PHE A 162 -9.13 -2.78 8.52
C PHE A 162 -7.71 -2.54 9.05
N ALA A 163 -7.06 -1.51 8.52
CA ALA A 163 -5.78 -1.02 8.99
C ALA A 163 -5.94 -0.13 10.22
N TYR A 164 -6.98 0.70 10.22
CA TYR A 164 -7.22 1.72 11.22
C TYR A 164 -8.73 1.96 11.40
N ALA A 165 -9.15 2.16 12.63
CA ALA A 165 -10.49 2.63 12.96
C ALA A 165 -10.38 3.72 14.03
N GLY A 166 -10.80 4.94 13.69
CA GLY A 166 -10.78 6.08 14.59
C GLY A 166 -12.15 6.71 14.76
N MET A 167 -12.41 7.26 15.93
CA MET A 167 -13.66 7.97 16.23
C MET A 167 -13.38 9.32 16.87
N MET A 168 -13.98 10.37 16.31
CA MET A 168 -13.99 11.70 16.90
C MET A 168 -14.87 11.71 18.15
N GLY A 169 -14.34 12.23 19.24
CA GLY A 169 -15.11 12.34 20.48
C GLY A 169 -14.25 12.73 21.66
N SER A 170 -14.91 13.21 22.73
CA SER A 170 -14.22 13.47 23.99
C SER A 170 -13.77 12.18 24.68
N ARG A 171 -12.83 12.27 25.62
CA ARG A 171 -12.39 11.12 26.45
C ARG A 171 -13.57 10.40 27.11
N LYS A 172 -14.54 11.17 27.63
CA LYS A 172 -15.78 10.60 28.24
C LYS A 172 -16.58 9.79 27.21
N ARG A 173 -16.75 10.33 26.00
CA ARG A 173 -17.48 9.65 24.91
C ARG A 173 -16.74 8.37 24.47
N SER A 174 -15.43 8.43 24.36
CA SER A 174 -14.59 7.27 24.00
C SER A 174 -14.78 6.10 24.97
N VAL A 175 -14.84 6.38 26.28
CA VAL A 175 -15.08 5.34 27.31
C VAL A 175 -16.47 4.71 27.14
N LEU A 176 -17.50 5.53 26.89
CA LEU A 176 -18.87 5.02 26.70
C LEU A 176 -18.97 4.13 25.45
N VAL A 177 -18.43 4.59 24.32
CA VAL A 177 -18.48 3.82 23.07
C VAL A 177 -17.74 2.50 23.19
N ARG A 178 -16.59 2.46 23.88
CA ARG A 178 -15.89 1.19 24.14
C ARG A 178 -16.75 0.21 24.95
N LYS A 179 -17.44 0.69 26.00
CA LYS A 179 -18.37 -0.14 26.77
C LYS A 179 -19.55 -0.65 25.92
N ASP A 180 -20.09 0.21 25.05
CA ASP A 180 -21.19 -0.15 24.17
C ASP A 180 -20.76 -1.22 23.14
N LEU A 181 -19.52 -1.16 22.65
CA LEU A 181 -18.93 -2.18 21.77
C LEU A 181 -18.72 -3.50 22.52
N GLU A 182 -18.17 -3.46 23.77
CA GLU A 182 -18.05 -4.66 24.60
C GLU A 182 -19.43 -5.29 24.89
N ALA A 183 -20.44 -4.49 25.20
CA ALA A 183 -21.81 -4.95 25.40
C ALA A 183 -22.43 -5.54 24.10
N ALA A 184 -21.97 -5.11 22.93
CA ALA A 184 -22.37 -5.66 21.64
C ALA A 184 -21.62 -6.96 21.26
N GLY A 185 -20.72 -7.47 22.13
CA GLY A 185 -20.05 -8.75 21.99
C GLY A 185 -18.64 -8.69 21.41
N TYR A 186 -18.06 -7.49 21.20
CA TYR A 186 -16.67 -7.36 20.78
C TYR A 186 -15.70 -7.58 21.96
N THR A 187 -14.58 -8.26 21.70
CA THR A 187 -13.59 -8.51 22.75
C THR A 187 -12.84 -7.25 23.15
N LYS A 188 -12.24 -7.24 24.34
CA LYS A 188 -11.43 -6.10 24.80
C LYS A 188 -10.27 -5.79 23.86
N GLU A 189 -9.62 -6.81 23.30
CA GLU A 189 -8.54 -6.68 22.35
C GLU A 189 -9.01 -6.01 21.04
N GLN A 190 -10.21 -6.37 20.57
CA GLN A 190 -10.82 -5.69 19.43
C GLN A 190 -11.11 -4.23 19.75
N VAL A 191 -11.76 -3.97 20.86
CA VAL A 191 -12.16 -2.60 21.27
C VAL A 191 -10.94 -1.70 21.53
N GLN A 192 -9.82 -2.24 21.99
CA GLN A 192 -8.57 -1.51 22.16
C GLN A 192 -7.96 -1.00 20.85
N LYS A 193 -8.30 -1.62 19.71
CA LYS A 193 -7.86 -1.14 18.39
C LYS A 193 -8.56 0.15 17.94
N LEU A 194 -9.58 0.61 18.66
CA LEU A 194 -10.24 1.88 18.38
C LEU A 194 -9.37 3.06 18.80
N HIS A 195 -8.99 3.90 17.86
CA HIS A 195 -8.35 5.18 18.11
C HIS A 195 -9.41 6.22 18.51
N SER A 196 -9.56 6.45 19.82
CA SER A 196 -10.54 7.41 20.33
C SER A 196 -10.12 7.91 21.74
N PRO A 197 -10.01 9.23 21.91
CA PRO A 197 -10.17 10.30 20.92
C PRO A 197 -9.23 10.12 19.73
N ILE A 198 -9.74 10.38 18.51
CA ILE A 198 -8.96 10.25 17.27
C ILE A 198 -7.89 11.34 17.16
N GLY A 199 -6.74 11.00 16.58
CA GLY A 199 -5.66 11.93 16.25
C GLY A 199 -4.59 12.04 17.33
N LEU A 200 -3.39 12.44 16.92
CA LEU A 200 -2.26 12.69 17.82
C LEU A 200 -2.52 13.89 18.71
N ALA A 201 -1.99 13.86 19.94
CA ALA A 201 -2.16 14.91 20.94
C ALA A 201 -1.26 16.13 20.63
N ILE A 202 -1.63 16.93 19.63
CA ILE A 202 -0.88 18.13 19.19
C ILE A 202 -1.48 19.44 19.72
N GLY A 203 -2.52 19.38 20.55
CA GLY A 203 -3.21 20.58 21.03
C GLY A 203 -4.14 21.23 20.00
N ALA A 204 -4.60 20.49 19.01
CA ALA A 204 -5.46 20.95 17.91
C ALA A 204 -6.75 21.61 18.40
N GLN A 205 -7.11 22.77 17.83
CA GLN A 205 -8.30 23.55 18.19
C GLN A 205 -9.21 23.82 16.98
N THR A 206 -8.63 24.12 15.83
CA THR A 206 -9.39 24.39 14.60
C THR A 206 -9.70 23.10 13.82
N PRO A 207 -10.74 23.11 12.94
CA PRO A 207 -11.02 21.94 12.10
C PRO A 207 -9.82 21.46 11.28
N ALA A 208 -8.98 22.38 10.77
CA ALA A 208 -7.79 22.03 10.03
C ALA A 208 -6.70 21.38 10.91
N GLU A 209 -6.47 21.89 12.11
CA GLU A 209 -5.52 21.30 13.06
C GLU A 209 -5.99 19.92 13.54
N ILE A 210 -7.30 19.75 13.76
CA ILE A 210 -7.87 18.44 14.10
C ILE A 210 -7.66 17.46 12.94
N ALA A 211 -7.94 17.88 11.71
CA ALA A 211 -7.69 17.06 10.53
C ALA A 211 -6.21 16.69 10.39
N LEU A 212 -5.29 17.63 10.65
CA LEU A 212 -3.85 17.38 10.67
C LEU A 212 -3.47 16.32 11.73
N SER A 213 -4.02 16.45 12.94
CA SER A 213 -3.80 15.48 14.02
C SER A 213 -4.27 14.07 13.62
N VAL A 214 -5.45 13.98 13.00
CA VAL A 214 -6.04 12.72 12.53
C VAL A 214 -5.20 12.10 11.41
N ILE A 215 -4.85 12.85 10.39
CA ILE A 215 -4.08 12.31 9.27
C ILE A 215 -2.66 11.90 9.69
N SER A 216 -2.06 12.63 10.64
CA SER A 216 -0.75 12.27 11.19
C SER A 216 -0.79 10.94 11.95
N GLU A 217 -1.84 10.67 12.74
CA GLU A 217 -2.03 9.37 13.40
C GLU A 217 -2.24 8.25 12.38
N ILE A 218 -3.04 8.51 11.33
CA ILE A 218 -3.26 7.55 10.23
C ILE A 218 -1.94 7.22 9.51
N VAL A 219 -1.12 8.24 9.20
CA VAL A 219 0.20 8.05 8.58
C VAL A 219 1.14 7.27 9.49
N GLN A 220 1.14 7.55 10.80
CA GLN A 220 1.91 6.78 11.77
C GLN A 220 1.50 5.30 11.74
N CYS A 221 0.21 4.99 11.87
CA CYS A 221 -0.29 3.62 11.79
C CYS A 221 -0.01 2.96 10.44
N LYS A 222 -0.12 3.73 9.35
CA LYS A 222 0.22 3.28 7.99
C LYS A 222 1.68 2.83 7.92
N ASN A 223 2.60 3.59 8.49
CA ASN A 223 4.05 3.31 8.41
C ASN A 223 4.54 2.27 9.42
N GLU A 224 3.85 2.11 10.55
CA GLU A 224 4.14 1.08 11.55
C GLU A 224 3.71 -0.32 11.09
N ARG A 225 2.71 -0.42 10.24
CA ARG A 225 2.34 -1.70 9.63
C ARG A 225 3.46 -2.10 8.67
N ALA A 226 4.02 -3.31 8.86
CA ALA A 226 4.91 -3.92 7.88
C ALA A 226 4.10 -4.15 6.59
N LYS A 227 4.12 -3.18 5.69
CA LYS A 227 3.38 -3.25 4.45
C LYS A 227 4.13 -4.08 3.44
N ALA A 228 3.42 -4.99 2.81
CA ALA A 228 3.71 -5.33 1.44
C ALA A 228 3.66 -4.01 0.64
N ALA A 229 4.73 -3.65 -0.03
CA ALA A 229 4.85 -2.37 -0.68
C ALA A 229 3.82 -2.18 -1.78
N GLU A 230 3.38 -0.96 -1.93
CA GLU A 230 2.56 -0.53 -3.07
C GLU A 230 3.49 -0.32 -4.27
N THR A 231 3.11 -0.88 -5.41
CA THR A 231 3.79 -0.57 -6.68
C THR A 231 3.37 0.83 -7.12
N ASP A 232 4.33 1.66 -7.51
CA ASP A 232 4.10 2.98 -8.09
C ASP A 232 3.20 2.85 -9.33
N GLU A 233 2.20 3.74 -9.46
CA GLU A 233 1.24 3.73 -10.57
C GLU A 233 1.95 3.84 -11.93
N ALA A 234 3.02 4.64 -12.00
CA ALA A 234 3.84 4.78 -13.20
C ALA A 234 4.58 3.47 -13.57
N ILE A 235 5.00 2.70 -12.57
CA ILE A 235 5.58 1.36 -12.81
C ILE A 235 4.51 0.39 -13.31
N LEU A 236 3.29 0.44 -12.73
CA LEU A 236 2.17 -0.39 -13.17
C LEU A 236 1.76 -0.09 -14.60
N GLU A 237 1.64 1.19 -14.96
CA GLU A 237 1.33 1.61 -16.33
C GLU A 237 2.38 1.08 -17.31
N GLU A 238 3.66 1.19 -16.97
CA GLU A 238 4.76 0.70 -17.82
C GLU A 238 4.74 -0.82 -17.95
N LEU A 239 4.41 -1.56 -16.90
CA LEU A 239 4.35 -3.03 -16.92
C LEU A 239 3.12 -3.55 -17.66
N THR A 240 2.01 -2.79 -17.67
CA THR A 240 0.72 -3.20 -18.28
C THR A 240 0.54 -2.72 -19.71
N GLU A 241 1.14 -1.60 -20.10
CA GLU A 241 1.05 -1.00 -21.44
C GLU A 241 2.43 -0.82 -22.10
N PRO A 242 3.16 -1.90 -22.39
CA PRO A 242 4.55 -1.81 -22.89
C PRO A 242 4.69 -1.08 -24.23
N GLN A 243 3.61 -0.94 -25.01
CA GLN A 243 3.66 -0.32 -26.34
C GLN A 243 3.62 1.21 -26.32
N ARG A 244 3.35 1.85 -25.20
CA ARG A 244 3.22 3.32 -25.10
C ARG A 244 4.56 4.04 -25.25
N LEU A 245 5.66 3.38 -24.98
CA LEU A 245 7.01 3.97 -24.86
C LEU A 245 7.95 3.68 -26.03
N SER A 246 7.61 2.75 -26.91
CA SER A 246 8.37 2.51 -28.17
C SER A 246 8.41 3.73 -29.11
N LYS A 247 7.63 4.78 -28.82
CA LYS A 247 7.61 6.02 -29.62
C LYS A 247 8.81 6.94 -29.42
N PHE A 248 9.67 6.68 -28.46
CA PHE A 248 10.89 7.44 -28.19
C PHE A 248 12.19 6.71 -28.53
N ALA A 249 12.13 5.45 -28.94
CA ALA A 249 13.28 4.72 -29.45
C ALA A 249 13.59 5.20 -30.87
N VAL A 250 14.50 6.13 -30.98
CA VAL A 250 15.15 6.49 -32.24
C VAL A 250 16.16 5.39 -32.52
N ASN A 251 15.98 4.66 -33.61
CA ASN A 251 16.86 3.66 -34.23
C ASN A 251 16.65 2.19 -33.79
N ASP A 252 15.93 1.51 -34.58
CA ASP A 252 15.79 0.09 -34.86
C ASP A 252 14.45 -0.52 -34.41
N GLU A 253 13.60 -0.80 -35.39
CA GLU A 253 12.25 -1.39 -35.22
C GLU A 253 12.29 -2.85 -34.71
N ASN A 254 13.47 -3.41 -34.42
CA ASN A 254 13.67 -4.81 -34.03
C ASN A 254 14.39 -5.00 -32.68
N GLU A 255 14.70 -3.97 -31.89
CA GLU A 255 15.32 -4.16 -30.58
C GLU A 255 14.25 -4.49 -29.53
N THR A 256 14.33 -5.67 -28.95
CA THR A 256 13.54 -6.06 -27.79
C THR A 256 13.93 -5.21 -26.60
N GLU A 257 13.01 -4.49 -26.01
CA GLU A 257 13.23 -3.75 -24.78
C GLU A 257 13.24 -4.71 -23.59
N TYR A 258 14.31 -4.69 -22.81
CA TYR A 258 14.45 -5.45 -21.57
C TYR A 258 14.18 -4.56 -20.37
N ARG A 259 13.62 -5.15 -19.31
CA ARG A 259 13.22 -4.44 -18.09
C ARG A 259 13.62 -5.21 -16.86
N MET A 260 14.01 -4.49 -15.83
CA MET A 260 14.33 -5.03 -14.51
C MET A 260 13.53 -4.27 -13.46
N LEU A 261 12.70 -4.98 -12.70
CA LEU A 261 12.03 -4.43 -11.53
C LEU A 261 12.94 -4.61 -10.31
N CYS A 262 13.23 -3.51 -9.62
CA CYS A 262 14.11 -3.46 -8.47
C CYS A 262 13.26 -3.14 -7.22
N THR A 263 13.18 -4.07 -6.26
CA THR A 263 12.33 -3.93 -5.06
C THR A 263 13.18 -4.00 -3.80
N ILE A 264 13.09 -3.02 -2.90
CA ILE A 264 13.73 -3.10 -1.57
C ILE A 264 13.02 -4.17 -0.75
N ILE A 265 13.71 -5.24 -0.38
CA ILE A 265 13.16 -6.37 0.38
C ILE A 265 13.63 -6.42 1.84
N GLU A 266 14.76 -5.79 2.17
CA GLU A 266 15.26 -5.64 3.53
C GLU A 266 15.93 -4.29 3.72
N LYS A 267 15.86 -3.76 4.94
CA LYS A 267 16.45 -2.50 5.35
C LYS A 267 17.00 -2.62 6.77
N ARG A 268 18.24 -2.19 6.97
CA ARG A 268 18.86 -2.07 8.29
C ARG A 268 19.52 -0.69 8.44
N GLY A 269 19.27 -0.05 9.56
CA GLY A 269 19.77 1.30 9.82
C GLY A 269 19.02 2.39 9.06
N SER A 270 19.67 3.54 8.88
CA SER A 270 19.08 4.69 8.18
C SER A 270 19.17 4.51 6.67
N ALA A 271 18.05 4.27 6.03
CA ALA A 271 17.94 4.21 4.57
C ALA A 271 16.79 5.11 4.10
N PRO A 272 16.93 5.77 2.93
CA PRO A 272 16.03 6.85 2.50
C PRO A 272 14.61 6.38 2.13
N ARG A 273 14.42 5.09 1.86
CA ARG A 273 13.13 4.51 1.46
C ARG A 273 12.75 3.29 2.27
N SER A 274 11.47 2.95 2.25
CA SER A 274 10.90 1.82 2.98
C SER A 274 11.07 0.50 2.23
N ILE A 275 10.99 -0.63 2.96
CA ILE A 275 10.86 -1.95 2.36
C ILE A 275 9.67 -1.93 1.41
N GLY A 276 9.88 -2.53 0.23
CA GLY A 276 8.94 -2.68 -0.85
C GLY A 276 8.86 -1.49 -1.80
N THR A 277 9.60 -0.41 -1.57
CA THR A 277 9.77 0.64 -2.58
C THR A 277 10.39 0.05 -3.83
N GLN A 278 9.88 0.48 -4.99
CA GLN A 278 10.26 -0.07 -6.28
C GLN A 278 10.84 0.98 -7.22
N MET A 279 11.65 0.49 -8.15
CA MET A 279 12.19 1.22 -9.30
C MET A 279 12.22 0.25 -10.47
N LEU A 280 11.71 0.67 -11.61
CA LEU A 280 11.84 -0.04 -12.88
C LEU A 280 12.98 0.58 -13.69
N VAL A 281 13.90 -0.26 -14.14
CA VAL A 281 15.03 0.11 -15.01
C VAL A 281 14.83 -0.56 -16.36
N THR A 282 14.97 0.19 -17.45
CA THR A 282 14.81 -0.29 -18.81
C THR A 282 16.12 -0.29 -19.59
N SER A 283 16.22 -1.12 -20.62
CA SER A 283 17.46 -1.26 -21.42
C SER A 283 17.80 -0.03 -22.24
N ASP A 284 16.86 0.90 -22.44
CA ASP A 284 17.03 2.23 -23.04
C ASP A 284 17.44 3.32 -22.03
N ASN A 285 17.81 2.91 -20.78
CA ASN A 285 18.23 3.76 -19.67
C ASN A 285 17.13 4.65 -19.05
N ARG A 286 15.85 4.35 -19.23
CA ARG A 286 14.80 5.00 -18.47
C ARG A 286 14.74 4.40 -17.06
N MET A 287 14.35 5.24 -16.10
CA MET A 287 14.11 4.86 -14.73
C MET A 287 12.74 5.39 -14.32
N ILE A 288 11.91 4.51 -13.76
CA ILE A 288 10.57 4.84 -13.29
C ILE A 288 10.49 4.45 -11.83
N GLY A 289 10.08 5.39 -10.98
CA GLY A 289 10.18 5.24 -9.53
C GLY A 289 11.59 5.47 -8.98
N THR A 290 11.80 5.17 -7.70
CA THR A 290 13.09 5.39 -7.01
C THR A 290 13.23 4.49 -5.78
N ILE A 291 14.41 3.94 -5.55
CA ILE A 291 14.76 3.20 -4.33
C ILE A 291 15.53 4.05 -3.31
N GLY A 292 15.60 5.38 -3.53
CA GLY A 292 16.14 6.33 -2.56
C GLY A 292 17.31 7.20 -3.03
N GLY A 293 17.70 7.09 -4.30
CA GLY A 293 18.75 7.92 -4.89
C GLY A 293 20.19 7.53 -4.49
N GLY A 294 21.15 8.31 -5.01
CA GLY A 294 22.55 8.20 -4.63
C GLY A 294 23.25 6.89 -5.03
N CYS A 295 24.22 6.47 -4.21
CA CYS A 295 25.06 5.31 -4.48
C CYS A 295 24.28 4.00 -4.65
N ALA A 296 23.16 3.85 -3.93
CA ALA A 296 22.34 2.62 -4.01
C ALA A 296 21.69 2.45 -5.37
N GLU A 297 21.11 3.51 -5.93
CA GLU A 297 20.55 3.47 -7.29
C GLU A 297 21.63 3.26 -8.35
N ALA A 298 22.76 3.95 -8.23
CA ALA A 298 23.87 3.80 -9.17
C ALA A 298 24.38 2.35 -9.25
N GLU A 299 24.50 1.68 -8.10
CA GLU A 299 24.92 0.27 -8.06
C GLU A 299 23.87 -0.65 -8.70
N VAL A 300 22.58 -0.47 -8.37
CA VAL A 300 21.49 -1.25 -8.95
C VAL A 300 21.39 -1.06 -10.46
N ILE A 301 21.46 0.17 -10.95
CA ILE A 301 21.45 0.49 -12.38
C ILE A 301 22.62 -0.17 -13.10
N THR A 302 23.81 -0.14 -12.50
CA THR A 302 24.99 -0.78 -13.07
C THR A 302 24.82 -2.28 -13.22
N ARG A 303 24.21 -2.94 -12.22
CA ARG A 303 23.87 -4.38 -12.29
C ARG A 303 22.82 -4.67 -13.34
N CYS A 304 21.74 -3.88 -13.40
CA CYS A 304 20.70 -4.02 -14.42
C CYS A 304 21.29 -3.94 -15.84
N ARG A 305 22.22 -3.01 -16.08
CA ARG A 305 22.92 -2.93 -17.38
C ARG A 305 23.72 -4.19 -17.71
N GLY A 306 24.34 -4.82 -16.72
CA GLY A 306 25.00 -6.11 -16.87
C GLY A 306 24.02 -7.19 -17.31
N TYR A 307 22.86 -7.27 -16.65
CA TYR A 307 21.81 -8.24 -16.98
C TYR A 307 21.21 -7.99 -18.36
N PHE A 308 21.01 -6.75 -18.78
CA PHE A 308 20.55 -6.46 -20.15
C PHE A 308 21.53 -6.99 -21.21
N ALA A 309 22.83 -6.95 -20.91
CA ALA A 309 23.82 -7.55 -21.81
C ALA A 309 23.76 -9.08 -21.84
N GLU A 310 23.34 -9.73 -20.77
CA GLU A 310 23.09 -11.18 -20.69
C GLU A 310 21.79 -11.56 -21.41
N MET A 311 20.71 -10.80 -21.23
CA MET A 311 19.45 -10.99 -21.93
C MET A 311 19.59 -10.89 -23.45
N ARG A 312 20.43 -9.97 -23.96
CA ARG A 312 20.77 -9.88 -25.38
C ARG A 312 21.49 -11.12 -25.91
N LYS A 313 22.11 -11.92 -25.03
CA LYS A 313 22.73 -13.21 -25.36
C LYS A 313 21.77 -14.40 -25.21
N GLY A 314 20.50 -14.14 -24.87
CA GLY A 314 19.48 -15.17 -24.68
C GLY A 314 19.43 -15.76 -23.27
N ILE A 315 20.04 -15.12 -22.28
CA ILE A 315 19.97 -15.53 -20.86
C ILE A 315 18.78 -14.78 -20.24
N HIS A 316 17.74 -15.52 -19.85
CA HIS A 316 16.50 -14.98 -19.31
C HIS A 316 16.16 -15.61 -17.97
N GLY A 317 15.12 -15.09 -17.29
CA GLY A 317 14.67 -15.55 -15.98
C GLY A 317 15.54 -15.02 -14.85
N ILE A 318 16.14 -13.84 -15.03
CA ILE A 318 17.04 -13.22 -14.05
C ILE A 318 16.24 -12.79 -12.82
N CYS A 319 16.64 -13.34 -11.67
CA CYS A 319 16.11 -12.97 -10.36
C CYS A 319 17.25 -13.05 -9.34
N GLU A 320 17.69 -11.92 -8.79
CA GLU A 320 18.84 -11.86 -7.87
C GLU A 320 18.59 -10.87 -6.73
N ILE A 321 19.16 -11.18 -5.55
CA ILE A 321 19.18 -10.28 -4.39
C ILE A 321 20.53 -9.60 -4.29
N VAL A 322 20.52 -8.28 -4.42
CA VAL A 322 21.72 -7.44 -4.27
C VAL A 322 21.73 -6.82 -2.89
N LYS A 323 22.88 -6.97 -2.18
CA LYS A 323 23.10 -6.36 -0.87
C LYS A 323 23.94 -5.10 -1.04
N ILE A 324 23.35 -3.95 -0.73
CA ILE A 324 23.97 -2.65 -0.88
C ILE A 324 24.23 -2.05 0.50
N GLN A 325 25.48 -1.71 0.75
CA GLN A 325 25.88 -1.02 1.96
C GLN A 325 26.13 0.46 1.62
N MET A 326 25.34 1.32 2.25
CA MET A 326 25.52 2.76 2.12
C MET A 326 26.61 3.21 3.11
N SER A 327 27.89 3.00 2.72
CA SER A 327 29.03 3.32 3.58
C SER A 327 29.36 4.81 3.54
N THR A 328 29.89 5.29 4.67
CA THR A 328 30.33 6.69 4.88
C THR A 328 31.71 6.99 4.26
N ASP A 329 32.39 6.00 3.69
CA ASP A 329 33.83 6.14 3.36
C ASP A 329 34.12 7.01 2.13
N ASN A 330 33.10 7.44 1.37
CA ASN A 330 33.29 8.32 0.19
C ASN A 330 32.50 9.66 0.31
N VAL A 331 32.13 10.10 1.52
CA VAL A 331 31.08 11.13 1.71
C VAL A 331 31.62 12.48 2.18
N GLU A 332 32.91 12.70 2.27
CA GLU A 332 33.44 14.03 2.61
C GLU A 332 33.13 15.10 1.54
N GLU A 333 32.77 14.71 0.31
CA GLU A 333 32.45 15.66 -0.77
C GLU A 333 30.95 15.92 -1.03
N GLU A 334 29.99 15.06 -0.61
CA GLU A 334 28.57 15.21 -0.96
C GLU A 334 27.60 15.42 0.22
N GLY A 335 28.05 15.41 1.45
CA GLY A 335 27.21 15.78 2.62
C GLY A 335 26.05 14.83 2.97
N MET A 336 25.97 13.64 2.39
CA MET A 336 24.93 12.64 2.69
C MET A 336 25.49 11.49 3.53
N VAL A 337 25.22 11.52 4.83
CA VAL A 337 25.57 10.46 5.79
C VAL A 337 24.40 9.49 5.95
N CYS A 338 24.32 8.46 5.14
CA CYS A 338 23.37 7.35 5.33
C CYS A 338 24.14 6.07 5.64
N GLY A 339 24.28 5.70 6.93
CA GLY A 339 24.96 4.47 7.39
C GLY A 339 24.08 3.23 7.38
N GLY A 340 23.16 3.08 6.41
CA GLY A 340 22.23 1.95 6.33
C GLY A 340 22.67 0.88 5.33
N ARG A 341 22.02 -0.29 5.41
CA ARG A 341 22.12 -1.38 4.45
C ARG A 341 20.74 -1.70 3.90
N ILE A 342 20.65 -1.93 2.60
CA ILE A 342 19.43 -2.43 1.95
C ILE A 342 19.73 -3.72 1.17
N GLU A 343 18.71 -4.59 1.06
CA GLU A 343 18.71 -5.68 0.10
C GLU A 343 17.66 -5.38 -0.95
N VAL A 344 18.06 -5.46 -2.21
CA VAL A 344 17.21 -5.16 -3.37
C VAL A 344 17.06 -6.41 -4.19
N LEU A 345 15.82 -6.82 -4.43
CA LEU A 345 15.47 -7.89 -5.36
C LEU A 345 15.42 -7.29 -6.76
N LEU A 346 16.18 -7.85 -7.67
CA LEU A 346 16.22 -7.54 -9.09
C LEU A 346 15.53 -8.64 -9.86
N GLU A 347 14.52 -8.30 -10.66
CA GLU A 347 13.71 -9.27 -11.40
C GLU A 347 13.51 -8.82 -12.83
N GLU A 348 13.73 -9.74 -13.78
CA GLU A 348 13.32 -9.56 -15.18
C GLU A 348 11.78 -9.53 -15.27
N THR A 349 11.20 -8.58 -16.07
CA THR A 349 9.74 -8.41 -16.21
C THR A 349 9.29 -8.34 -17.64
#